data_f23463a1a77aff88b27eeed0d8dfc8f0
#
_entry.id   f23463a1a77aff88b27eeed0d8dfc8f0
#
_cell.length_a   1.000
_cell.length_b   1.000
_cell.length_c   1.000
_cell.angle_alpha   90.00
_cell.angle_beta   90.00
_cell.angle_gamma   90.00
#
_symmetry.space_group_name_H-M   'P 1'
#
loop_
_entity.id
_entity.type
_entity.pdbx_description
1 polymer ?
#
loop_
_entity_poly.entity_id
_entity_poly.type
_entity_poly.pdbx_seq_one_letter_code
_entity_poly.pdbx_strand_id
1 'polypeptide(L)'
;MTELQNRLFALRDEEFQRFNSRLLPGIAPERVIGVRTPLLRAMARELSGTEAAEEFMRSLPHEYLEENALHGFLIERIGDY
;
A
#
# COMPACT_ATOMS: atom_id res chain seq x y z
N MET A 1 -13.38 5.93 3.95
CA MET A 1 -12.08 5.61 3.33
C MET A 1 -11.15 6.80 3.52
N THR A 2 -9.88 6.55 3.85
CA THR A 2 -8.90 7.62 4.05
C THR A 2 -8.45 8.20 2.71
N GLU A 3 -7.84 9.39 2.75
CA GLU A 3 -7.27 10.01 1.55
C GLU A 3 -6.19 9.13 0.92
N LEU A 4 -5.35 8.50 1.76
CA LEU A 4 -4.30 7.61 1.28
C LEU A 4 -4.91 6.38 0.59
N GLN A 5 -5.96 5.81 1.14
CA GLN A 5 -6.68 4.70 0.50
C GLN A 5 -7.27 5.13 -0.84
N ASN A 6 -7.83 6.33 -0.91
CA ASN A 6 -8.37 6.87 -2.17
C ASN A 6 -7.25 7.00 -3.22
N ARG A 7 -6.06 7.42 -2.83
CA ARG A 7 -4.92 7.50 -3.75
C ARG A 7 -4.51 6.13 -4.26
N LEU A 8 -4.50 5.12 -3.38
CA LEU A 8 -4.19 3.75 -3.77
C LEU A 8 -5.22 3.21 -4.76
N PHE A 9 -6.50 3.44 -4.51
CA PHE A 9 -7.56 3.01 -5.43
C PHE A 9 -7.48 3.72 -6.78
N ALA A 10 -7.01 4.97 -6.81
CA ALA A 10 -6.81 5.70 -8.07
C ALA A 10 -5.72 5.07 -8.93
N LEU A 11 -4.81 4.32 -8.33
CA LEU A 11 -3.72 3.61 -9.03
C LEU A 11 -4.07 2.15 -9.32
N ARG A 12 -5.29 1.74 -9.04
CA ARG A 12 -5.74 0.36 -9.20
C ARG A 12 -5.67 -0.09 -10.65
N ASP A 13 -5.14 -1.30 -10.86
CA ASP A 13 -5.15 -2.01 -12.13
C ASP A 13 -5.97 -3.29 -11.90
N GLU A 14 -7.16 -3.36 -12.45
CA GLU A 14 -8.07 -4.48 -12.23
C GLU A 14 -7.51 -5.82 -12.72
N GLU A 15 -6.80 -5.81 -13.82
CA GLU A 15 -6.18 -7.01 -14.37
C GLU A 15 -5.09 -7.53 -13.43
N PHE A 16 -4.25 -6.63 -12.94
CA PHE A 16 -3.22 -6.98 -11.97
C PHE A 16 -3.83 -7.43 -10.65
N GLN A 17 -4.92 -6.82 -10.21
CA GLN A 17 -5.64 -7.21 -9.00
C GLN A 17 -6.11 -8.67 -9.10
N ARG A 18 -6.72 -9.05 -10.22
CA ARG A 18 -7.19 -10.42 -10.44
C ARG A 18 -6.03 -11.41 -10.45
N PHE A 19 -4.96 -11.06 -11.14
CA PHE A 19 -3.76 -11.90 -11.22
C PHE A 19 -3.13 -12.09 -9.84
N ASN A 20 -2.95 -11.00 -9.11
CA ASN A 20 -2.31 -11.02 -7.79
C ASN A 20 -3.14 -11.78 -6.76
N SER A 21 -4.47 -11.63 -6.82
CA SER A 21 -5.38 -12.35 -5.91
C SER A 21 -5.28 -13.87 -6.09
N ARG A 22 -5.06 -14.34 -7.30
CA ARG A 22 -4.89 -15.78 -7.57
C ARG A 22 -3.63 -16.34 -6.96
N LEU A 23 -2.59 -15.51 -6.83
CA LEU A 23 -1.32 -15.91 -6.25
C LEU A 23 -1.37 -15.94 -4.72
N LEU A 24 -2.41 -15.37 -4.12
CA LEU A 24 -2.55 -15.20 -2.68
C LEU A 24 -3.84 -15.84 -2.16
N PRO A 25 -3.97 -17.18 -2.26
CA PRO A 25 -5.24 -17.84 -1.92
C PRO A 25 -5.66 -17.70 -0.46
N GLY A 26 -4.72 -17.38 0.43
CA GLY A 26 -5.02 -17.18 1.84
C GLY A 26 -5.52 -15.79 2.18
N ILE A 27 -5.62 -14.89 1.20
CA ILE A 27 -6.04 -13.51 1.41
C ILE A 27 -7.33 -13.26 0.62
N ALA A 28 -8.33 -12.67 1.29
CA ALA A 28 -9.60 -12.34 0.64
C ALA A 28 -9.35 -11.35 -0.51
N PRO A 29 -9.93 -11.58 -1.71
CA PRO A 29 -9.72 -10.69 -2.84
C PRO A 29 -10.09 -9.23 -2.57
N GLU A 30 -11.05 -8.99 -1.68
CA GLU A 30 -11.48 -7.64 -1.31
C GLU A 30 -10.38 -6.85 -0.60
N ARG A 31 -9.37 -7.54 -0.07
CA ARG A 31 -8.24 -6.90 0.61
C ARG A 31 -7.11 -6.54 -0.34
N VAL A 32 -7.24 -6.89 -1.62
CA VAL A 32 -6.23 -6.60 -2.65
C VAL A 32 -6.77 -5.50 -3.57
N ILE A 33 -6.09 -4.35 -3.57
CA ILE A 33 -6.49 -3.22 -4.42
C ILE A 33 -6.03 -3.44 -5.86
N GLY A 34 -4.81 -3.91 -6.03
CA GLY A 34 -4.24 -4.13 -7.35
C GLY A 34 -3.32 -3.00 -7.79
N VAL A 35 -2.47 -2.52 -6.89
CA VAL A 35 -1.47 -1.50 -7.18
C VAL A 35 -0.12 -2.17 -7.41
N ARG A 36 0.53 -1.86 -8.52
CA ARG A 36 1.82 -2.46 -8.87
C ARG A 36 2.91 -1.95 -7.95
N THR A 37 3.86 -2.83 -7.62
CA THR A 37 4.96 -2.53 -6.69
C THR A 37 5.73 -1.25 -7.01
N PRO A 38 6.11 -0.96 -8.26
CA PRO A 38 6.82 0.29 -8.56
C PRO A 38 6.04 1.55 -8.16
N LEU A 39 4.71 1.49 -8.28
CA LEU A 39 3.86 2.62 -7.88
C LEU A 39 3.82 2.77 -6.36
N LEU A 40 3.81 1.65 -5.64
CA LEU A 40 3.87 1.68 -4.17
C LEU A 40 5.20 2.25 -3.69
N ARG A 41 6.31 1.87 -4.33
CA ARG A 41 7.62 2.40 -4.00
C ARG A 41 7.72 3.90 -4.27
N ALA A 42 7.14 4.35 -5.38
CA ALA A 42 7.10 5.78 -5.72
C ALA A 42 6.30 6.55 -4.69
N MET A 43 5.16 6.01 -4.27
CA MET A 43 4.32 6.62 -3.23
C MET A 43 5.06 6.70 -1.90
N ALA A 44 5.80 5.66 -1.52
CA ALA A 44 6.60 5.66 -0.30
C ALA A 44 7.66 6.76 -0.33
N ARG A 45 8.34 6.96 -1.47
CA ARG A 45 9.31 8.04 -1.61
C ARG A 45 8.67 9.40 -1.42
N GLU A 46 7.49 9.59 -2.03
CA GLU A 46 6.75 10.84 -1.94
C GLU A 46 6.30 11.14 -0.51
N LEU A 47 5.82 10.12 0.19
CA LEU A 47 5.26 10.27 1.53
C LEU A 47 6.31 10.28 2.64
N SER A 48 7.51 9.78 2.37
CA SER A 48 8.55 9.65 3.40
C SER A 48 8.83 10.99 4.08
N GLY A 49 8.83 11.00 5.40
CA GLY A 49 9.08 12.20 6.19
C GLY A 49 7.89 13.12 6.37
N THR A 50 6.72 12.75 5.85
CA THR A 50 5.52 13.58 6.01
C THR A 50 4.72 13.13 7.23
N GLU A 51 3.91 14.06 7.75
CA GLU A 51 2.98 13.77 8.84
C GLU A 51 1.95 12.72 8.43
N ALA A 52 1.50 12.77 7.18
CA ALA A 52 0.56 11.79 6.65
C ALA A 52 1.11 10.37 6.71
N ALA A 53 2.41 10.20 6.42
CA ALA A 53 3.06 8.90 6.52
C ALA A 53 3.13 8.40 7.96
N GLU A 54 3.46 9.29 8.90
CA GLU A 54 3.52 8.93 10.33
C GLU A 54 2.15 8.50 10.83
N GLU A 55 1.11 9.23 10.49
CA GLU A 55 -0.26 8.92 10.88
C GLU A 55 -0.69 7.57 10.29
N PHE A 56 -0.37 7.35 9.02
CA PHE A 56 -0.66 6.07 8.36
C PHE A 56 0.01 4.89 9.07
N MET A 57 1.30 5.04 9.42
CA MET A 57 2.03 3.97 10.09
C MET A 57 1.51 3.67 11.49
N ARG A 58 0.87 4.63 12.15
CA ARG A 58 0.25 4.42 13.46
C ARG A 58 -1.16 3.83 13.38
N SER A 59 -1.79 3.88 12.21
CA SER A 59 -3.19 3.44 12.02
C SER A 59 -3.25 1.93 11.73
N LEU A 60 -2.94 1.13 12.71
CA LEU A 60 -2.93 -0.33 12.57
C LEU A 60 -4.16 -0.96 13.22
N PRO A 61 -4.64 -2.12 12.71
CA PRO A 61 -4.14 -2.82 11.52
C PRO A 61 -4.60 -2.15 10.22
N HIS A 62 -3.86 -2.37 9.13
CA HIS A 62 -4.26 -1.86 7.82
C HIS A 62 -5.31 -2.77 7.19
N GLU A 63 -6.20 -2.17 6.41
CA GLU A 63 -7.31 -2.90 5.77
C GLU A 63 -6.89 -3.66 4.52
N TYR A 64 -5.99 -3.07 3.73
CA TYR A 64 -5.60 -3.62 2.43
C TYR A 64 -4.17 -4.12 2.41
N LEU A 65 -3.94 -5.15 1.56
CA LEU A 65 -2.61 -5.73 1.39
C LEU A 65 -1.58 -4.67 0.97
N GLU A 66 -1.96 -3.79 0.04
CA GLU A 66 -1.06 -2.74 -0.44
C GLU A 66 -0.70 -1.74 0.65
N GLU A 67 -1.58 -1.53 1.61
CA GLU A 67 -1.26 -0.69 2.76
C GLU A 67 -0.14 -1.30 3.60
N ASN A 68 -0.15 -2.62 3.78
CA ASN A 68 0.91 -3.32 4.50
C ASN A 68 2.23 -3.22 3.74
N ALA A 69 2.20 -3.36 2.42
CA ALA A 69 3.38 -3.23 1.58
C ALA A 69 3.95 -1.81 1.63
N LEU A 70 3.08 -0.81 1.54
CA LEU A 70 3.48 0.60 1.65
C LEU A 70 4.11 0.90 3.00
N HIS A 71 3.53 0.37 4.08
CA HIS A 71 4.06 0.50 5.42
C HIS A 71 5.50 -0.06 5.49
N GLY A 72 5.72 -1.25 4.92
CA GLY A 72 7.05 -1.84 4.87
C GLY A 72 8.06 -0.98 4.12
N PHE A 73 7.66 -0.41 2.98
CA PHE A 73 8.53 0.47 2.21
C PHE A 73 8.86 1.76 2.96
N LEU A 74 7.92 2.30 3.71
CA LEU A 74 8.15 3.49 4.53
C LEU A 74 9.13 3.18 5.67
N ILE A 75 9.01 2.01 6.30
CA ILE A 75 9.95 1.58 7.34
C ILE A 75 11.37 1.44 6.77
N GLU A 76 11.51 0.86 5.59
CA GLU A 76 12.81 0.75 4.92
C GLU A 76 13.49 2.11 4.75
N ARG A 77 12.71 3.11 4.36
CA ARG A 77 13.24 4.45 4.15
C ARG A 77 13.66 5.12 5.46
N ILE A 78 12.94 4.86 6.55
CA ILE A 78 13.31 5.38 7.87
C ILE A 78 14.60 4.73 8.37
N GLY A 79 14.76 3.43 8.15
CA GLY A 79 15.92 2.66 8.58
C GLY A 79 17.15 2.83 7.71
N ASP A 80 17.03 3.51 6.59
CA ASP A 80 18.11 3.66 5.60
C ASP A 80 18.85 4.99 5.83
N TYR A 81 19.71 5.00 6.79
CA TYR A 81 20.53 6.16 7.09
C TYR A 81 21.90 6.03 6.46
#